data_c5177c25d43d91e47c588aa693aed48f
#
_entry.id   c5177c25d43d91e47c588aa693aed48f
#
_cell.length_a   1.000
_cell.length_b   1.000
_cell.length_c   1.000
_cell.angle_alpha   90.00
_cell.angle_beta   90.00
_cell.angle_gamma   90.00
#
_symmetry.space_group_name_H-M   'P 1'
#
loop_
_entity.id
_entity.type
_entity.pdbx_description
1 polymer ?
#
loop_
_entity_poly.entity_id
_entity_poly.type
_entity_poly.pdbx_seq_one_letter_code
_entity_poly.pdbx_strand_id
1 'polypeptide(L)'
;NPDVVFHAAAHKHVPLMEIQPIAAVLNNIYGTRNVADVAGAHGVDRFVMISTDKAVNPSSIMGASKRIAEQYIQAVNETSSSSHFIITRFGNVFGSSGSVGPIFSRQIKAGGPVTITHPEMERYFMTLTQACELVLESGAMGKGGEIFMFDMGEPIRIEDLAHQMI
;
A
#
# COMPACT_ATOMS: atom_id res chain seq x y z
N ASN A 1 -18.71 -18.14 -3.69
CA ASN A 1 -18.23 -17.27 -2.61
C ASN A 1 -16.74 -17.56 -2.37
N PRO A 2 -15.87 -16.56 -2.35
CA PRO A 2 -14.50 -16.75 -1.87
C PRO A 2 -14.52 -16.83 -0.34
N ASP A 3 -13.59 -17.60 0.23
CA ASP A 3 -13.35 -17.63 1.67
C ASP A 3 -12.45 -16.46 2.10
N VAL A 4 -11.52 -16.05 1.23
CA VAL A 4 -10.58 -14.97 1.50
C VAL A 4 -10.57 -13.95 0.36
N VAL A 5 -10.53 -12.68 0.72
CA VAL A 5 -10.38 -11.54 -0.22
C VAL A 5 -9.13 -10.76 0.10
N PHE A 6 -8.22 -10.64 -0.86
CA PHE A 6 -7.07 -9.73 -0.81
C PHE A 6 -7.36 -8.48 -1.63
N HIS A 7 -7.56 -7.35 -0.95
CA HIS A 7 -7.91 -6.09 -1.60
C HIS A 7 -6.68 -5.22 -1.81
N ALA A 8 -6.10 -5.32 -3.02
CA ALA A 8 -4.92 -4.54 -3.44
C ALA A 8 -5.25 -3.39 -4.41
N ALA A 9 -6.52 -3.21 -4.76
CA ALA A 9 -6.93 -2.19 -5.73
C ALA A 9 -6.82 -0.78 -5.13
N ALA A 10 -5.88 0.03 -5.63
CA ALA A 10 -5.70 1.41 -5.21
C ALA A 10 -4.94 2.25 -6.24
N HIS A 11 -5.21 3.54 -6.28
CA HIS A 11 -4.34 4.53 -6.90
C HIS A 11 -3.21 4.88 -5.93
N LYS A 12 -1.96 4.50 -6.26
CA LYS A 12 -0.80 4.61 -5.36
C LYS A 12 0.17 5.76 -5.67
N HIS A 13 0.08 6.35 -6.87
CA HIS A 13 1.01 7.39 -7.30
C HIS A 13 0.72 8.72 -6.62
N VAL A 14 1.58 9.11 -5.66
CA VAL A 14 1.39 10.34 -4.88
C VAL A 14 1.22 11.57 -5.76
N PRO A 15 2.14 11.89 -6.71
CA PRO A 15 1.98 13.11 -7.54
C PRO A 15 0.69 13.12 -8.37
N LEU A 16 0.25 11.96 -8.86
CA LEU A 16 -0.98 11.89 -9.64
C LEU A 16 -2.23 12.13 -8.77
N MET A 17 -2.21 11.68 -7.52
CA MET A 17 -3.34 11.86 -6.61
C MET A 17 -3.43 13.31 -6.10
N GLU A 18 -2.32 14.03 -6.00
CA GLU A 18 -2.34 15.47 -5.72
C GLU A 18 -3.05 16.26 -6.85
N ILE A 19 -2.87 15.83 -8.10
CA ILE A 19 -3.54 16.45 -9.26
C ILE A 19 -4.99 15.96 -9.43
N GLN A 20 -5.28 14.74 -9.01
CA GLN A 20 -6.59 14.09 -9.18
C GLN A 20 -7.15 13.57 -7.84
N PRO A 21 -7.43 14.42 -6.87
CA PRO A 21 -7.89 14.01 -5.53
C PRO A 21 -9.21 13.25 -5.57
N ILE A 22 -10.11 13.60 -6.47
CA ILE A 22 -11.41 12.92 -6.64
C ILE A 22 -11.19 11.45 -7.04
N ALA A 23 -10.23 11.16 -7.90
CA ALA A 23 -9.91 9.78 -8.28
C ALA A 23 -9.40 8.97 -7.09
N ALA A 24 -8.58 9.58 -6.19
CA ALA A 24 -8.16 8.93 -4.97
C ALA A 24 -9.35 8.63 -4.04
N VAL A 25 -10.26 9.56 -3.87
CA VAL A 25 -11.48 9.36 -3.05
C VAL A 25 -12.35 8.24 -3.62
N LEU A 26 -12.67 8.31 -4.91
CA LEU A 26 -13.56 7.33 -5.55
C LEU A 26 -12.97 5.92 -5.54
N ASN A 27 -11.68 5.78 -5.85
CA ASN A 27 -11.06 4.47 -5.96
C ASN A 27 -10.58 3.94 -4.59
N ASN A 28 -9.82 4.73 -3.84
CA ASN A 28 -9.19 4.23 -2.61
C ASN A 28 -10.16 4.16 -1.43
N ILE A 29 -11.13 5.08 -1.35
CA ILE A 29 -12.11 5.10 -0.25
C ILE A 29 -13.38 4.36 -0.66
N TYR A 30 -14.12 4.87 -1.64
CA TYR A 30 -15.38 4.24 -2.04
C TYR A 30 -15.19 2.85 -2.66
N GLY A 31 -14.12 2.65 -3.44
CA GLY A 31 -13.76 1.33 -3.96
C GLY A 31 -13.50 0.32 -2.84
N THR A 32 -12.71 0.69 -1.83
CA THR A 32 -12.47 -0.17 -0.66
C THR A 32 -13.76 -0.44 0.11
N ARG A 33 -14.55 0.60 0.38
CA ARG A 33 -15.85 0.45 1.03
C ARG A 33 -16.73 -0.56 0.31
N ASN A 34 -16.93 -0.38 -1.00
CA ASN A 34 -17.83 -1.23 -1.77
C ASN A 34 -17.40 -2.71 -1.74
N VAL A 35 -16.10 -2.98 -1.85
CA VAL A 35 -15.58 -4.36 -1.80
C VAL A 35 -15.72 -4.94 -0.40
N ALA A 36 -15.47 -4.16 0.65
CA ALA A 36 -15.61 -4.60 2.04
C ALA A 36 -17.08 -4.89 2.41
N ASP A 37 -18.00 -3.99 2.02
CA ASP A 37 -19.44 -4.18 2.27
C ASP A 37 -19.96 -5.46 1.60
N VAL A 38 -19.57 -5.69 0.34
CA VAL A 38 -19.96 -6.91 -0.38
C VAL A 38 -19.33 -8.15 0.26
N ALA A 39 -18.06 -8.08 0.65
CA ALA A 39 -17.38 -9.20 1.31
C ALA A 39 -18.09 -9.57 2.63
N GLY A 40 -18.42 -8.60 3.46
CA GLY A 40 -19.14 -8.80 4.70
C GLY A 40 -20.57 -9.36 4.47
N ALA A 41 -21.31 -8.80 3.51
CA ALA A 41 -22.65 -9.25 3.17
C ALA A 41 -22.68 -10.70 2.64
N HIS A 42 -21.60 -11.18 2.05
CA HIS A 42 -21.46 -12.54 1.55
C HIS A 42 -20.75 -13.50 2.52
N GLY A 43 -20.43 -13.05 3.74
CA GLY A 43 -19.83 -13.89 4.77
C GLY A 43 -18.43 -14.39 4.40
N VAL A 44 -17.61 -13.55 3.74
CA VAL A 44 -16.19 -13.84 3.49
C VAL A 44 -15.48 -14.00 4.83
N ASP A 45 -14.79 -15.11 5.06
CA ASP A 45 -14.13 -15.38 6.34
C ASP A 45 -13.05 -14.33 6.63
N ARG A 46 -12.20 -14.00 5.64
CA ARG A 46 -11.09 -13.06 5.80
C ARG A 46 -11.02 -12.04 4.69
N PHE A 47 -10.97 -10.77 5.08
CA PHE A 47 -10.73 -9.64 4.18
C PHE A 47 -9.41 -8.96 4.54
N VAL A 48 -8.42 -9.00 3.67
CA VAL A 48 -7.10 -8.41 3.89
C VAL A 48 -6.93 -7.19 3.00
N MET A 49 -6.92 -6.00 3.61
CA MET A 49 -6.66 -4.74 2.91
C MET A 49 -5.17 -4.47 2.85
N ILE A 50 -4.62 -4.31 1.65
CA ILE A 50 -3.26 -3.84 1.44
C ILE A 50 -3.21 -2.31 1.59
N SER A 51 -2.43 -1.83 2.55
CA SER A 51 -2.20 -0.42 2.84
C SER A 51 -0.71 -0.06 2.72
N THR A 52 -0.30 1.08 3.26
CA THR A 52 1.02 1.66 3.06
C THR A 52 1.51 2.37 4.32
N ASP A 53 2.84 2.49 4.44
CA ASP A 53 3.52 3.35 5.41
C ASP A 53 3.05 4.82 5.34
N LYS A 54 2.65 5.28 4.16
CA LYS A 54 2.17 6.64 3.90
C LYS A 54 0.79 6.96 4.48
N ALA A 55 0.09 5.94 4.99
CA ALA A 55 -1.15 6.11 5.78
C ALA A 55 -0.88 6.46 7.25
N VAL A 56 0.39 6.39 7.69
CA VAL A 56 0.82 6.85 9.03
C VAL A 56 1.07 8.35 8.96
N ASN A 57 0.37 9.15 9.76
CA ASN A 57 0.45 10.62 9.75
C ASN A 57 0.49 11.19 8.31
N PRO A 58 -0.56 10.97 7.50
CA PRO A 58 -0.50 11.21 6.07
C PRO A 58 -0.30 12.69 5.74
N SER A 59 0.71 12.97 4.92
CA SER A 59 1.02 14.30 4.38
C SER A 59 0.64 14.46 2.91
N SER A 60 -0.04 13.45 2.32
CA SER A 60 -0.46 13.45 0.92
C SER A 60 -1.89 12.95 0.77
N ILE A 61 -2.55 13.36 -0.32
CA ILE A 61 -3.92 12.90 -0.65
C ILE A 61 -3.98 11.37 -0.78
N MET A 62 -2.98 10.77 -1.41
CA MET A 62 -2.90 9.31 -1.50
C MET A 62 -2.83 8.66 -0.12
N GLY A 63 -1.94 9.12 0.76
CA GLY A 63 -1.82 8.63 2.12
C GLY A 63 -3.09 8.84 2.94
N ALA A 64 -3.69 10.02 2.86
CA ALA A 64 -4.95 10.36 3.54
C ALA A 64 -6.10 9.46 3.06
N SER A 65 -6.23 9.23 1.75
CA SER A 65 -7.26 8.34 1.21
C SER A 65 -7.11 6.89 1.70
N LYS A 66 -5.88 6.38 1.80
CA LYS A 66 -5.61 5.06 2.37
C LYS A 66 -5.93 5.02 3.86
N ARG A 67 -5.59 6.09 4.62
CA ARG A 67 -5.91 6.17 6.05
C ARG A 67 -7.42 6.17 6.31
N ILE A 68 -8.21 6.89 5.52
CA ILE A 68 -9.67 6.88 5.62
C ILE A 68 -10.22 5.47 5.31
N ALA A 69 -9.69 4.82 4.28
CA ALA A 69 -10.07 3.45 3.94
C ALA A 69 -9.75 2.47 5.08
N GLU A 70 -8.59 2.59 5.74
CA GLU A 70 -8.26 1.78 6.92
C GLU A 70 -9.26 1.97 8.05
N GLN A 71 -9.62 3.22 8.37
CA GLN A 71 -10.60 3.53 9.41
C GLN A 71 -11.97 2.91 9.08
N TYR A 72 -12.36 2.93 7.80
CA TYR A 72 -13.58 2.27 7.36
C TYR A 72 -13.51 0.76 7.59
N ILE A 73 -12.42 0.11 7.22
CA ILE A 73 -12.22 -1.34 7.43
C ILE A 73 -12.27 -1.70 8.91
N GLN A 74 -11.65 -0.91 9.78
CA GLN A 74 -11.73 -1.11 11.24
C GLN A 74 -13.17 -1.00 11.75
N ALA A 75 -13.91 0.02 11.33
CA ALA A 75 -15.32 0.21 11.71
C ALA A 75 -16.22 -0.93 11.22
N VAL A 76 -16.02 -1.44 10.00
CA VAL A 76 -16.74 -2.61 9.49
C VAL A 76 -16.44 -3.85 10.33
N ASN A 77 -15.18 -4.04 10.74
CA ASN A 77 -14.81 -5.16 11.59
C ASN A 77 -15.52 -5.14 12.94
N GLU A 78 -15.70 -3.98 13.56
CA GLU A 78 -16.41 -3.84 14.84
C GLU A 78 -17.88 -4.26 14.77
N THR A 79 -18.49 -4.13 13.60
CA THR A 79 -19.89 -4.49 13.36
C THR A 79 -20.09 -5.87 12.73
N SER A 80 -19.00 -6.49 12.25
CA SER A 80 -19.04 -7.82 11.64
C SER A 80 -19.07 -8.91 12.70
N SER A 81 -19.96 -9.89 12.53
CA SER A 81 -20.05 -11.07 13.40
C SER A 81 -19.39 -12.32 12.82
N SER A 82 -19.08 -12.33 11.53
CA SER A 82 -18.64 -13.53 10.81
C SER A 82 -17.38 -13.33 9.94
N SER A 83 -17.01 -12.09 9.67
CA SER A 83 -15.87 -11.79 8.79
C SER A 83 -14.78 -11.07 9.56
N HIS A 84 -13.53 -11.45 9.34
CA HIS A 84 -12.33 -10.82 9.91
C HIS A 84 -11.72 -9.84 8.93
N PHE A 85 -11.77 -8.55 9.23
CA PHE A 85 -11.19 -7.49 8.40
C PHE A 85 -9.82 -7.11 8.96
N ILE A 86 -8.78 -7.30 8.14
CA ILE A 86 -7.37 -7.19 8.50
C ILE A 86 -6.72 -6.16 7.58
N ILE A 87 -5.81 -5.37 8.12
CA ILE A 87 -5.07 -4.36 7.37
C ILE A 87 -3.58 -4.68 7.41
N THR A 88 -2.89 -4.54 6.29
CA THR A 88 -1.43 -4.68 6.20
C THR A 88 -0.82 -3.40 5.69
N ARG A 89 0.22 -2.90 6.36
CA ARG A 89 1.01 -1.73 5.94
C ARG A 89 2.43 -2.15 5.64
N PHE A 90 2.94 -1.73 4.50
CA PHE A 90 4.35 -1.83 4.16
C PHE A 90 4.80 -0.65 3.29
N GLY A 91 6.12 -0.51 3.14
CA GLY A 91 6.74 0.56 2.38
C GLY A 91 6.79 0.30 0.88
N ASN A 92 7.90 0.65 0.25
CA ASN A 92 8.04 0.49 -1.19
C ASN A 92 8.41 -0.96 -1.55
N VAL A 93 7.80 -1.47 -2.61
CA VAL A 93 8.15 -2.77 -3.18
C VAL A 93 9.05 -2.56 -4.39
N PHE A 94 10.23 -3.19 -4.39
CA PHE A 94 11.16 -3.13 -5.52
C PHE A 94 10.51 -3.60 -6.83
N GLY A 95 10.83 -2.90 -7.94
CA GLY A 95 10.33 -3.25 -9.26
C GLY A 95 8.84 -2.97 -9.49
N SER A 96 8.12 -2.42 -8.52
CA SER A 96 6.71 -2.06 -8.71
C SER A 96 6.54 -0.96 -9.76
N SER A 97 5.42 -0.98 -10.49
CA SER A 97 5.12 0.00 -11.54
C SER A 97 5.24 1.45 -11.04
N GLY A 98 6.00 2.29 -11.77
CA GLY A 98 6.26 3.67 -11.40
C GLY A 98 7.14 3.88 -10.17
N SER A 99 7.80 2.82 -9.67
CA SER A 99 8.79 2.95 -8.59
C SER A 99 10.11 3.55 -9.10
N VAL A 100 10.95 3.99 -8.17
CA VAL A 100 12.21 4.68 -8.46
C VAL A 100 13.17 3.85 -9.32
N GLY A 101 13.27 2.53 -9.11
CA GLY A 101 14.18 1.66 -9.86
C GLY A 101 13.90 1.65 -11.37
N PRO A 102 12.70 1.34 -11.85
CA PRO A 102 12.34 1.46 -13.26
C PRO A 102 12.51 2.88 -13.84
N ILE A 103 12.30 3.93 -13.05
CA ILE A 103 12.52 5.32 -13.50
C ILE A 103 14.01 5.55 -13.74
N PHE A 104 14.87 5.22 -12.77
CA PHE A 104 16.31 5.36 -12.88
C PHE A 104 16.88 4.53 -14.03
N SER A 105 16.47 3.25 -14.16
CA SER A 105 16.89 2.40 -15.29
C SER A 105 16.60 3.04 -16.65
N ARG A 106 15.44 3.65 -16.80
CA ARG A 106 15.06 4.34 -18.04
C ARG A 106 15.89 5.59 -18.27
N GLN A 107 16.14 6.40 -17.23
CA GLN A 107 16.97 7.61 -17.32
C GLN A 107 18.42 7.26 -17.65
N ILE A 108 19.00 6.24 -17.01
CA ILE A 108 20.37 5.77 -17.29
C ILE A 108 20.48 5.28 -18.74
N LYS A 109 19.54 4.45 -19.21
CA LYS A 109 19.51 3.98 -20.59
C LYS A 109 19.38 5.10 -21.63
N ALA A 110 18.78 6.23 -21.24
CA ALA A 110 18.66 7.42 -22.09
C ALA A 110 19.91 8.32 -22.06
N GLY A 111 20.96 7.98 -21.30
CA GLY A 111 22.17 8.76 -21.14
C GLY A 111 22.08 9.82 -20.04
N GLY A 112 21.10 9.74 -19.17
CA GLY A 112 20.88 10.66 -18.04
C GLY A 112 20.14 11.97 -18.41
N PRO A 113 20.05 12.92 -17.48
CA PRO A 113 20.43 12.80 -16.07
C PRO A 113 19.49 11.90 -15.26
N VAL A 114 19.99 11.32 -14.16
CA VAL A 114 19.15 10.68 -13.14
C VAL A 114 18.66 11.77 -12.20
N THR A 115 17.34 11.81 -11.98
CA THR A 115 16.71 12.86 -11.17
C THR A 115 16.22 12.30 -9.82
N ILE A 116 16.61 12.94 -8.73
CA ILE A 116 16.14 12.65 -7.38
C ILE A 116 15.37 13.87 -6.83
N THR A 117 14.35 13.61 -6.00
CA THR A 117 13.51 14.68 -5.46
C THR A 117 14.23 15.46 -4.37
N HIS A 118 14.99 14.78 -3.52
CA HIS A 118 15.77 15.38 -2.44
C HIS A 118 16.93 14.45 -2.07
N PRO A 119 18.17 14.97 -1.83
CA PRO A 119 19.33 14.12 -1.56
C PRO A 119 19.21 13.31 -0.26
N GLU A 120 18.53 13.84 0.75
CA GLU A 120 18.30 13.14 2.03
C GLU A 120 17.05 12.26 2.04
N MET A 121 16.44 12.00 0.89
CA MET A 121 15.23 11.18 0.84
C MET A 121 15.56 9.71 1.08
N GLU A 122 14.93 9.16 2.09
CA GLU A 122 15.04 7.74 2.46
C GLU A 122 13.70 7.01 2.24
N ARG A 123 13.79 5.73 1.95
CA ARG A 123 12.63 4.84 1.79
C ARG A 123 12.95 3.45 2.28
N TYR A 124 11.96 2.82 2.90
CA TYR A 124 11.99 1.39 3.17
C TYR A 124 11.64 0.63 1.91
N PHE A 125 12.37 -0.44 1.64
CA PHE A 125 12.13 -1.30 0.49
C PHE A 125 12.02 -2.76 0.92
N MET A 126 11.17 -3.50 0.21
CA MET A 126 11.07 -4.94 0.29
C MET A 126 10.92 -5.53 -1.11
N THR A 127 11.19 -6.81 -1.25
CA THR A 127 10.94 -7.54 -2.49
C THR A 127 9.44 -7.84 -2.64
N LEU A 128 9.00 -8.12 -3.86
CA LEU A 128 7.62 -8.52 -4.11
C LEU A 128 7.28 -9.82 -3.37
N THR A 129 8.21 -10.78 -3.33
CA THR A 129 8.04 -12.05 -2.63
C THR A 129 7.80 -11.83 -1.14
N GLN A 130 8.64 -11.04 -0.48
CA GLN A 130 8.46 -10.68 0.93
C GLN A 130 7.10 -10.01 1.17
N ALA A 131 6.71 -9.05 0.33
CA ALA A 131 5.42 -8.40 0.48
C ALA A 131 4.24 -9.38 0.37
N CYS A 132 4.31 -10.34 -0.58
CA CYS A 132 3.27 -11.36 -0.73
C CYS A 132 3.22 -12.32 0.46
N GLU A 133 4.36 -12.79 0.94
CA GLU A 133 4.46 -13.68 2.10
C GLU A 133 3.85 -13.02 3.35
N LEU A 134 4.22 -11.77 3.63
CA LEU A 134 3.71 -11.02 4.77
C LEU A 134 2.19 -10.76 4.68
N VAL A 135 1.66 -10.52 3.48
CA VAL A 135 0.22 -10.38 3.26
C VAL A 135 -0.52 -11.69 3.53
N LEU A 136 0.04 -12.82 3.09
CA LEU A 136 -0.54 -14.15 3.36
C LEU A 136 -0.48 -14.49 4.86
N GLU A 137 0.65 -14.23 5.51
CA GLU A 137 0.81 -14.44 6.96
C GLU A 137 -0.16 -13.58 7.77
N SER A 138 -0.31 -12.29 7.44
CA SER A 138 -1.27 -11.43 8.14
C SER A 138 -2.71 -11.92 7.95
N GLY A 139 -3.05 -12.41 6.76
CA GLY A 139 -4.32 -13.04 6.51
C GLY A 139 -4.55 -14.32 7.31
N ALA A 140 -3.50 -15.12 7.53
CA ALA A 140 -3.58 -16.35 8.32
C ALA A 140 -3.64 -16.08 9.83
N MET A 141 -2.90 -15.10 10.33
CA MET A 141 -2.74 -14.81 11.76
C MET A 141 -3.79 -13.85 12.31
N GLY A 142 -4.31 -12.96 11.47
CA GLY A 142 -5.22 -11.88 11.87
C GLY A 142 -6.55 -12.42 12.42
N LYS A 143 -7.04 -11.73 13.45
CA LYS A 143 -8.32 -12.05 14.14
C LYS A 143 -9.39 -11.00 13.85
N GLY A 144 -9.07 -9.97 13.05
CA GLY A 144 -9.92 -8.85 12.69
C GLY A 144 -9.65 -7.58 13.50
N GLY A 145 -9.62 -6.43 12.79
CA GLY A 145 -9.36 -5.12 13.38
C GLY A 145 -7.91 -4.72 13.48
N GLU A 146 -6.95 -5.65 13.32
CA GLU A 146 -5.52 -5.37 13.43
C GLU A 146 -5.01 -4.61 12.20
N ILE A 147 -3.97 -3.81 12.45
CA ILE A 147 -3.11 -3.24 11.43
C ILE A 147 -1.71 -3.85 11.60
N PHE A 148 -1.36 -4.77 10.74
CA PHE A 148 -0.02 -5.34 10.70
C PHE A 148 0.95 -4.35 10.06
N MET A 149 2.05 -4.07 10.76
CA MET A 149 3.20 -3.36 10.23
C MET A 149 4.40 -4.30 10.25
N PHE A 150 5.11 -4.35 9.16
CA PHE A 150 6.24 -5.25 9.01
C PHE A 150 7.55 -4.51 9.27
N ASP A 151 8.49 -5.21 9.87
CA ASP A 151 9.87 -4.75 9.95
C ASP A 151 10.47 -4.81 8.54
N MET A 152 10.84 -3.65 8.01
CA MET A 152 11.42 -3.50 6.68
C MET A 152 12.93 -3.27 6.71
N GLY A 153 13.55 -3.46 7.89
CA GLY A 153 14.98 -3.21 8.12
C GLY A 153 15.32 -1.71 8.06
N GLU A 154 16.51 -1.41 7.58
CA GLU A 154 17.00 -0.03 7.50
C GLU A 154 16.48 0.69 6.23
N PRO A 155 16.18 1.99 6.34
CA PRO A 155 15.81 2.78 5.19
C PRO A 155 17.00 2.99 4.24
N ILE A 156 16.74 3.00 2.94
CA ILE A 156 17.75 3.22 1.90
C ILE A 156 17.64 4.66 1.40
N ARG A 157 18.75 5.39 1.36
CA ARG A 157 18.82 6.70 0.72
C ARG A 157 18.64 6.54 -0.79
N ILE A 158 17.74 7.33 -1.36
CA ILE A 158 17.44 7.25 -2.80
C ILE A 158 18.66 7.69 -3.65
N GLU A 159 19.47 8.60 -3.14
CA GLU A 159 20.74 9.01 -3.76
C GLU A 159 21.73 7.85 -3.85
N ASP A 160 21.90 7.08 -2.77
CA ASP A 160 22.80 5.93 -2.74
C ASP A 160 22.32 4.83 -3.71
N LEU A 161 20.99 4.61 -3.78
CA LEU A 161 20.40 3.71 -4.77
C LEU A 161 20.70 4.18 -6.21
N ALA A 162 20.60 5.48 -6.49
CA ALA A 162 20.93 6.03 -7.81
C ALA A 162 22.39 5.79 -8.18
N HIS A 163 23.32 6.04 -7.25
CA HIS A 163 24.76 5.80 -7.46
C HIS A 163 25.09 4.32 -7.70
N GLN A 164 24.39 3.40 -7.03
CA GLN A 164 24.58 1.96 -7.24
C GLN A 164 24.06 1.47 -8.59
N MET A 165 23.13 2.19 -9.20
CA MET A 165 22.52 1.82 -10.47
C MET A 165 23.22 2.40 -11.70
N ILE A 166 24.07 3.42 -11.53
CA ILE A 166 24.91 4.05 -12.58
C ILE A 166 26.17 3.23 -12.80
#